data_6cae1873641dbed34b61d723b1da0cf8
#
_entry.id   6cae1873641dbed34b61d723b1da0cf8
#
_cell.length_a   1.000
_cell.length_b   1.000
_cell.length_c   1.000
_cell.angle_alpha   90.00
_cell.angle_beta   90.00
_cell.angle_gamma   90.00
#
_symmetry.space_group_name_H-M   'P 1'
#
loop_
_entity.id
_entity.type
_entity.pdbx_description
1 polymer ?
#
loop_
_entity_poly.entity_id
_entity_poly.type
_entity_poly.pdbx_seq_one_letter_code
_entity_poly.pdbx_strand_id
1 'polypeptide(L)'
;MRTSAGADRHLPKLTSCNEIRHMRPLRIAPLVALLACARPDAAAAAADGADTVVVFTAASLAVPVRAALDSFARRTGAVVQQENGASLELARRITELGRVPDVIALADQEVFPGVLVPRAASWYARFARNRMVVAFTDRSAGATRLTASNWYEVLSRPGVRVGRSDPRLAPVGYRALLLYRLAEGHYGVPELASRLEASTPPALVRSNASELVALLQAGELDYIVDYESLARANHLRFVTLPPAIDLSDPARAAAYALASVRVARRTDTVTYAGAPIVYGASVPRAATHPAAGQRFLSFLLSPAGQAVLRAHAVDALRVPELVGDSVPPALRATRQ
;
A
#
# COMPACT_ATOMS: atom_id res chain seq x y z
N MET A 1 0.50 50.60 42.81
CA MET A 1 1.69 50.77 43.67
C MET A 1 2.83 49.91 43.10
N ARG A 2 3.90 50.66 42.71
CA ARG A 2 5.31 50.24 42.54
C ARG A 2 5.60 49.08 41.55
N THR A 3 6.21 49.42 40.42
CA THR A 3 7.60 49.77 39.97
C THR A 3 8.41 48.53 39.66
N SER A 4 8.73 48.26 38.38
CA SER A 4 9.87 48.71 37.55
C SER A 4 11.18 48.00 37.84
N ALA A 5 11.78 47.44 36.78
CA ALA A 5 13.19 47.46 36.37
C ALA A 5 13.39 46.34 35.33
N GLY A 6 13.81 46.49 34.09
CA GLY A 6 14.83 47.37 33.54
C GLY A 6 16.20 46.71 33.59
N ALA A 7 16.63 46.00 32.49
CA ALA A 7 18.04 45.69 32.31
C ALA A 7 18.36 45.57 30.81
N ASP A 8 18.86 46.64 30.25
CA ASP A 8 19.68 46.71 29.04
C ASP A 8 20.94 45.87 29.17
N ARG A 9 21.33 45.22 28.08
CA ARG A 9 22.72 44.75 27.90
C ARG A 9 23.19 45.03 26.48
N HIS A 10 24.20 45.86 26.46
CA HIS A 10 25.03 46.36 25.37
C HIS A 10 25.59 45.33 24.39
N LEU A 11 25.56 45.71 23.12
CA LEU A 11 26.39 45.21 22.04
C LEU A 11 27.74 45.91 22.02
N PRO A 12 28.88 45.28 21.80
CA PRO A 12 30.13 45.95 21.43
C PRO A 12 30.29 46.02 19.92
N LYS A 13 30.61 47.26 19.46
CA LYS A 13 31.09 47.59 18.12
C LYS A 13 32.50 47.07 17.92
N LEU A 14 32.76 46.43 16.79
CA LEU A 14 34.13 46.18 16.33
C LEU A 14 34.49 47.13 15.22
N THR A 15 35.58 47.84 15.48
CA THR A 15 36.26 48.85 14.66
C THR A 15 37.13 48.19 13.60
N SER A 16 37.17 48.87 12.48
CA SER A 16 38.03 48.74 11.31
C SER A 16 39.54 48.78 11.65
N CYS A 17 40.31 47.96 10.97
CA CYS A 17 41.69 48.30 10.67
C CYS A 17 42.11 47.77 9.29
N ASN A 18 42.50 48.75 8.49
CA ASN A 18 42.97 48.66 7.11
C ASN A 18 44.51 48.64 7.15
N GLU A 19 45.17 47.62 6.64
CA GLU A 19 46.59 47.75 6.32
C GLU A 19 46.92 47.01 5.00
N ILE A 20 47.22 47.81 4.00
CA ILE A 20 47.73 47.43 2.71
C ILE A 20 49.25 47.24 2.83
N ARG A 21 49.77 46.06 2.51
CA ARG A 21 51.22 45.86 2.26
C ARG A 21 51.46 45.34 0.85
N HIS A 22 52.14 46.20 0.09
CA HIS A 22 52.67 45.93 -1.24
C HIS A 22 53.71 44.81 -1.19
N MET A 23 53.56 43.80 -2.05
CA MET A 23 54.66 42.88 -2.41
C MET A 23 54.79 42.78 -3.93
N ARG A 24 56.05 42.89 -4.38
CA ARG A 24 56.53 42.98 -5.75
C ARG A 24 56.33 41.68 -6.57
N PRO A 25 56.21 41.77 -7.91
CA PRO A 25 56.01 40.59 -8.75
C PRO A 25 57.34 39.85 -9.02
N LEU A 26 57.31 38.53 -8.75
CA LEU A 26 58.37 37.60 -9.14
C LEU A 26 58.09 37.05 -10.54
N ARG A 27 59.00 37.32 -11.50
CA ARG A 27 58.91 36.76 -12.85
C ARG A 27 59.36 35.31 -12.84
N ILE A 28 58.48 34.38 -13.23
CA ILE A 28 58.84 32.98 -13.51
C ILE A 28 58.56 32.68 -14.97
N ALA A 29 59.54 32.17 -15.68
CA ALA A 29 59.55 31.81 -17.08
C ALA A 29 58.66 30.57 -17.36
N PRO A 30 58.11 30.44 -18.58
CA PRO A 30 57.24 29.26 -18.87
C PRO A 30 58.10 28.03 -19.20
N LEU A 31 57.96 26.98 -18.43
CA LEU A 31 58.47 25.66 -18.78
C LEU A 31 57.36 24.94 -19.58
N VAL A 32 57.54 24.79 -20.86
CA VAL A 32 56.70 24.04 -21.77
C VAL A 32 56.92 22.54 -21.48
N ALA A 33 56.01 21.89 -20.77
CA ALA A 33 55.96 20.43 -20.66
C ALA A 33 54.92 19.91 -21.64
N LEU A 34 55.37 19.21 -22.68
CA LEU A 34 54.52 18.37 -23.52
C LEU A 34 53.97 17.23 -22.66
N LEU A 35 52.71 17.28 -22.28
CA LEU A 35 51.99 16.11 -21.78
C LEU A 35 51.18 15.49 -22.92
N ALA A 36 51.53 14.25 -23.20
CA ALA A 36 50.87 13.35 -24.13
C ALA A 36 49.37 13.24 -23.82
N CYS A 37 48.55 13.34 -24.86
CA CYS A 37 47.12 12.99 -24.83
C CYS A 37 46.94 11.54 -24.47
N ALA A 38 46.70 11.25 -23.19
CA ALA A 38 46.01 10.02 -22.78
C ALA A 38 44.51 10.34 -22.81
N ARG A 39 43.81 9.72 -23.74
CA ARG A 39 42.32 9.67 -23.74
C ARG A 39 41.84 9.04 -22.48
N PRO A 40 40.97 9.68 -21.69
CA PRO A 40 40.11 8.99 -20.75
C PRO A 40 38.72 8.78 -21.41
N ASP A 41 38.69 7.95 -22.47
CA ASP A 41 37.42 7.49 -23.01
C ASP A 41 37.11 6.07 -22.47
N ALA A 42 36.66 5.95 -21.22
CA ALA A 42 35.97 4.75 -20.74
C ALA A 42 35.35 4.88 -19.34
N ALA A 43 35.32 6.08 -18.70
CA ALA A 43 34.80 6.22 -17.34
C ALA A 43 33.67 7.25 -17.18
N ALA A 44 33.20 7.84 -18.28
CA ALA A 44 32.14 8.87 -18.24
C ALA A 44 30.75 8.36 -18.66
N ALA A 45 30.54 7.04 -18.77
CA ALA A 45 29.26 6.46 -19.19
C ALA A 45 28.48 5.75 -18.05
N ALA A 46 28.61 6.21 -16.80
CA ALA A 46 27.88 5.58 -15.69
C ALA A 46 27.40 6.58 -14.63
N ALA A 47 26.90 7.73 -15.07
CA ALA A 47 26.17 8.66 -14.21
C ALA A 47 24.87 9.13 -14.90
N ASP A 48 24.23 8.23 -15.66
CA ASP A 48 22.81 8.38 -15.94
C ASP A 48 22.08 8.11 -14.61
N GLY A 49 21.30 9.12 -14.16
CA GLY A 49 20.73 9.16 -12.82
C GLY A 49 20.02 7.86 -12.46
N ALA A 50 20.27 7.36 -11.25
CA ALA A 50 19.63 6.15 -10.75
C ALA A 50 18.13 6.19 -11.06
N ASP A 51 17.63 5.16 -11.79
CA ASP A 51 16.21 5.08 -12.15
C ASP A 51 15.35 5.26 -10.90
N THR A 52 14.51 6.27 -10.90
CA THR A 52 13.54 6.45 -9.82
C THR A 52 12.29 5.64 -10.13
N VAL A 53 11.78 4.91 -9.14
CA VAL A 53 10.51 4.19 -9.21
C VAL A 53 9.60 4.64 -8.08
N VAL A 54 8.49 5.27 -8.42
CA VAL A 54 7.44 5.69 -7.48
C VAL A 54 6.31 4.67 -7.52
N VAL A 55 5.97 4.09 -6.36
CA VAL A 55 4.93 3.06 -6.25
C VAL A 55 3.81 3.51 -5.32
N PHE A 56 2.58 3.51 -5.82
CA PHE A 56 1.39 3.59 -4.97
C PHE A 56 0.92 2.19 -4.63
N THR A 57 0.72 1.90 -3.35
CA THR A 57 0.33 0.57 -2.91
C THR A 57 -0.76 0.59 -1.85
N ALA A 58 -1.67 -0.37 -1.93
CA ALA A 58 -2.67 -0.58 -0.89
C ALA A 58 -2.01 -0.79 0.48
N ALA A 59 -2.63 -0.30 1.55
CA ALA A 59 -2.09 -0.39 2.91
C ALA A 59 -1.76 -1.83 3.33
N SER A 60 -2.54 -2.83 2.92
CA SER A 60 -2.27 -4.25 3.18
C SER A 60 -1.04 -4.81 2.45
N LEU A 61 -0.55 -4.09 1.43
CA LEU A 61 0.65 -4.41 0.66
C LEU A 61 1.88 -3.57 1.09
N ALA A 62 1.73 -2.65 2.05
CA ALA A 62 2.77 -1.69 2.40
C ALA A 62 4.11 -2.37 2.76
N VAL A 63 4.08 -3.33 3.67
CA VAL A 63 5.28 -4.07 4.11
C VAL A 63 5.83 -4.99 3.01
N PRO A 64 5.03 -5.88 2.39
CA PRO A 64 5.56 -6.80 1.38
C PRO A 64 6.09 -6.09 0.12
N VAL A 65 5.44 -5.02 -0.35
CA VAL A 65 5.92 -4.25 -1.50
C VAL A 65 7.16 -3.44 -1.13
N ARG A 66 7.26 -2.90 0.09
CA ARG A 66 8.50 -2.26 0.55
C ARG A 66 9.68 -3.23 0.51
N ALA A 67 9.52 -4.43 1.02
CA ALA A 67 10.56 -5.46 0.97
C ALA A 67 10.95 -5.84 -0.47
N ALA A 68 9.97 -5.89 -1.38
CA ALA A 68 10.23 -6.14 -2.81
C ALA A 68 10.98 -4.96 -3.46
N LEU A 69 10.61 -3.72 -3.15
CA LEU A 69 11.31 -2.51 -3.61
C LEU A 69 12.75 -2.46 -3.11
N ASP A 70 13.00 -2.76 -1.83
CA ASP A 70 14.34 -2.81 -1.27
C ASP A 70 15.20 -3.91 -1.92
N SER A 71 14.60 -5.06 -2.21
CA SER A 71 15.27 -6.15 -2.94
C SER A 71 15.59 -5.74 -4.39
N PHE A 72 14.68 -5.05 -5.05
CA PHE A 72 14.89 -4.52 -6.40
C PHE A 72 15.98 -3.45 -6.42
N ALA A 73 15.93 -2.48 -5.50
CA ALA A 73 16.92 -1.41 -5.37
C ALA A 73 18.34 -1.96 -5.16
N ARG A 74 18.51 -2.95 -4.30
CA ARG A 74 19.82 -3.61 -4.09
C ARG A 74 20.38 -4.28 -5.35
N ARG A 75 19.52 -4.73 -6.26
CA ARG A 75 19.93 -5.41 -7.50
C ARG A 75 20.23 -4.47 -8.65
N THR A 76 19.61 -3.30 -8.66
CA THR A 76 19.60 -2.39 -9.82
C THR A 76 20.22 -1.04 -9.54
N GLY A 77 20.42 -0.67 -8.27
CA GLY A 77 20.81 0.68 -7.88
C GLY A 77 19.69 1.72 -7.97
N ALA A 78 18.44 1.30 -8.26
CA ALA A 78 17.32 2.21 -8.43
C ALA A 78 16.97 2.95 -7.12
N VAL A 79 16.55 4.21 -7.24
CA VAL A 79 15.93 4.99 -6.16
C VAL A 79 14.46 4.61 -6.11
N VAL A 80 13.97 4.18 -4.94
CA VAL A 80 12.59 3.72 -4.79
C VAL A 80 11.82 4.57 -3.79
N GLN A 81 10.61 4.95 -4.16
CA GLN A 81 9.66 5.69 -3.33
C GLN A 81 8.35 4.92 -3.26
N GLN A 82 7.74 4.89 -2.09
CA GLN A 82 6.47 4.20 -1.86
C GLN A 82 5.50 5.09 -1.12
N GLU A 83 4.29 5.19 -1.65
CA GLU A 83 3.15 5.84 -0.99
C GLU A 83 2.06 4.80 -0.75
N ASN A 84 1.57 4.74 0.50
CA ASN A 84 0.55 3.78 0.92
C ASN A 84 -0.79 4.48 1.12
N GLY A 85 -1.89 3.79 0.81
CA GLY A 85 -3.23 4.32 1.00
C GLY A 85 -4.33 3.29 0.79
N ALA A 86 -5.58 3.75 0.82
CA ALA A 86 -6.72 2.92 0.45
C ALA A 86 -6.80 2.78 -1.08
N SER A 87 -7.06 1.57 -1.59
CA SER A 87 -6.97 1.27 -3.02
C SER A 87 -7.82 2.17 -3.91
N LEU A 88 -9.07 2.45 -3.52
CA LEU A 88 -9.96 3.33 -4.27
C LEU A 88 -9.51 4.79 -4.21
N GLU A 89 -8.97 5.21 -3.08
CA GLU A 89 -8.40 6.54 -2.91
C GLU A 89 -7.18 6.73 -3.83
N LEU A 90 -6.23 5.77 -3.81
CA LEU A 90 -5.04 5.82 -4.67
C LEU A 90 -5.41 5.85 -6.17
N ALA A 91 -6.40 5.04 -6.57
CA ALA A 91 -6.89 5.05 -7.94
C ALA A 91 -7.48 6.42 -8.32
N ARG A 92 -8.25 7.06 -7.43
CA ARG A 92 -8.79 8.41 -7.65
C ARG A 92 -7.73 9.49 -7.66
N ARG A 93 -6.66 9.36 -6.89
CA ARG A 93 -5.51 10.29 -6.97
C ARG A 93 -4.94 10.35 -8.38
N ILE A 94 -4.93 9.22 -9.10
CA ILE A 94 -4.51 9.17 -10.50
C ILE A 94 -5.56 9.83 -11.39
N THR A 95 -6.84 9.43 -11.27
CA THR A 95 -7.90 9.81 -12.22
C THR A 95 -8.48 11.20 -11.99
N GLU A 96 -8.45 11.69 -10.74
CA GLU A 96 -9.08 12.97 -10.36
C GLU A 96 -8.04 14.05 -10.03
N LEU A 97 -6.87 13.69 -9.48
CA LEU A 97 -5.85 14.64 -9.02
C LEU A 97 -4.59 14.67 -9.91
N GLY A 98 -4.50 13.81 -10.92
CA GLY A 98 -3.33 13.73 -11.81
C GLY A 98 -2.03 13.29 -11.11
N ARG A 99 -2.08 12.74 -9.90
CA ARG A 99 -0.92 12.20 -9.19
C ARG A 99 -0.66 10.78 -9.66
N VAL A 100 0.28 10.61 -10.57
CA VAL A 100 0.54 9.34 -11.26
C VAL A 100 1.83 8.72 -10.76
N PRO A 101 1.80 7.50 -10.19
CA PRO A 101 3.00 6.72 -9.85
C PRO A 101 3.55 6.00 -11.09
N ASP A 102 4.74 5.41 -10.96
CA ASP A 102 5.29 4.50 -11.97
C ASP A 102 4.69 3.10 -11.91
N VAL A 103 4.27 2.67 -10.70
CA VAL A 103 3.50 1.43 -10.50
C VAL A 103 2.38 1.67 -9.49
N ILE A 104 1.21 1.10 -9.76
CA ILE A 104 0.12 1.02 -8.79
C ILE A 104 -0.17 -0.45 -8.47
N ALA A 105 -0.20 -0.81 -7.17
CA ALA A 105 -0.51 -2.15 -6.67
C ALA A 105 -1.66 -2.09 -5.65
N LEU A 106 -2.79 -2.70 -5.98
CA LEU A 106 -4.05 -2.55 -5.26
C LEU A 106 -4.55 -3.87 -4.67
N ALA A 107 -5.28 -3.76 -3.57
CA ALA A 107 -5.85 -4.90 -2.85
C ALA A 107 -7.13 -5.47 -3.50
N ASP A 108 -7.52 -4.95 -4.65
CA ASP A 108 -8.64 -5.44 -5.44
C ASP A 108 -8.42 -5.22 -6.93
N GLN A 109 -8.43 -6.31 -7.67
CA GLN A 109 -8.34 -6.29 -9.12
C GLN A 109 -9.50 -5.53 -9.79
N GLU A 110 -10.69 -5.53 -9.19
CA GLU A 110 -11.88 -4.88 -9.75
C GLU A 110 -11.77 -3.35 -9.79
N VAL A 111 -10.83 -2.77 -9.05
CA VAL A 111 -10.53 -1.33 -9.16
C VAL A 111 -9.94 -0.97 -10.52
N PHE A 112 -9.26 -1.93 -11.19
CA PHE A 112 -8.71 -1.67 -12.52
C PHE A 112 -9.82 -1.48 -13.56
N PRO A 113 -10.71 -2.44 -13.85
CA PRO A 113 -11.79 -2.21 -14.83
C PRO A 113 -12.79 -1.15 -14.36
N GLY A 114 -13.02 -1.00 -13.07
CA GLY A 114 -14.01 -0.08 -12.53
C GLY A 114 -13.57 1.39 -12.46
N VAL A 115 -12.26 1.67 -12.41
CA VAL A 115 -11.75 3.04 -12.18
C VAL A 115 -10.61 3.42 -13.12
N LEU A 116 -9.65 2.52 -13.34
CA LEU A 116 -8.38 2.85 -14.01
C LEU A 116 -8.40 2.55 -15.51
N VAL A 117 -9.04 1.47 -15.94
CA VAL A 117 -9.09 1.04 -17.35
C VAL A 117 -10.33 1.64 -17.99
N PRO A 118 -10.26 2.14 -19.23
CA PRO A 118 -9.08 2.22 -20.10
C PRO A 118 -8.25 3.50 -19.94
N ARG A 119 -8.69 4.48 -19.12
CA ARG A 119 -8.16 5.85 -19.12
C ARG A 119 -6.74 5.94 -18.54
N ALA A 120 -6.55 5.46 -17.34
CA ALA A 120 -5.29 5.56 -16.61
C ALA A 120 -4.39 4.34 -16.83
N ALA A 121 -4.96 3.17 -17.13
CA ALA A 121 -4.23 1.95 -17.46
C ALA A 121 -4.89 1.24 -18.66
N SER A 122 -4.14 0.38 -19.38
CA SER A 122 -4.67 -0.43 -20.49
C SER A 122 -4.64 -1.93 -20.16
N TRP A 123 -3.97 -2.30 -19.12
CA TRP A 123 -3.77 -3.68 -18.65
C TRP A 123 -3.48 -3.68 -17.16
N TYR A 124 -3.55 -4.84 -16.55
CA TYR A 124 -3.07 -5.08 -15.19
C TYR A 124 -2.66 -6.56 -15.00
N ALA A 125 -1.85 -6.82 -13.99
CA ALA A 125 -1.49 -8.15 -13.57
C ALA A 125 -2.26 -8.52 -12.29
N ARG A 126 -2.84 -9.72 -12.24
CA ARG A 126 -3.28 -10.38 -11.01
C ARG A 126 -2.09 -11.14 -10.45
N PHE A 127 -1.68 -10.86 -9.22
CA PHE A 127 -0.41 -11.39 -8.74
C PHE A 127 -0.46 -12.08 -7.37
N ALA A 128 -1.52 -11.86 -6.61
CA ALA A 128 -1.68 -12.46 -5.29
C ALA A 128 -3.16 -12.59 -4.91
N ARG A 129 -3.42 -13.38 -3.86
CA ARG A 129 -4.73 -13.56 -3.23
C ARG A 129 -4.68 -13.18 -1.76
N ASN A 130 -5.85 -13.12 -1.15
CA ASN A 130 -5.99 -12.92 0.28
C ASN A 130 -7.28 -13.55 0.80
N ARG A 131 -7.51 -13.44 2.10
CA ARG A 131 -8.79 -13.80 2.75
C ARG A 131 -9.13 -12.83 3.85
N MET A 132 -10.41 -12.79 4.20
CA MET A 132 -10.90 -12.05 5.35
C MET A 132 -10.67 -12.84 6.63
N VAL A 133 -10.24 -12.15 7.67
CA VAL A 133 -10.04 -12.68 9.02
C VAL A 133 -10.61 -11.72 10.06
N VAL A 134 -10.78 -12.21 11.28
CA VAL A 134 -10.98 -11.37 12.48
C VAL A 134 -9.67 -11.31 13.22
N ALA A 135 -9.02 -10.17 13.23
CA ALA A 135 -7.74 -9.96 13.92
C ALA A 135 -7.95 -9.29 15.28
N PHE A 136 -7.07 -9.62 16.24
CA PHE A 136 -7.18 -9.22 17.65
C PHE A 136 -5.82 -9.29 18.36
N THR A 137 -5.77 -8.84 19.61
CA THR A 137 -4.63 -8.98 20.52
C THR A 137 -4.99 -9.84 21.74
N ASP A 138 -4.01 -10.20 22.54
CA ASP A 138 -4.26 -10.94 23.80
C ASP A 138 -5.12 -10.13 24.80
N ARG A 139 -5.15 -8.81 24.64
CA ARG A 139 -5.94 -7.89 25.48
C ARG A 139 -7.37 -7.68 25.01
N SER A 140 -7.73 -8.21 23.84
CA SER A 140 -9.08 -8.06 23.27
C SER A 140 -10.15 -8.73 24.13
N ALA A 141 -11.27 -8.07 24.30
CA ALA A 141 -12.38 -8.57 25.13
C ALA A 141 -12.90 -9.93 24.60
N GLY A 142 -12.74 -10.99 25.37
CA GLY A 142 -13.16 -12.35 24.99
C GLY A 142 -12.19 -13.10 24.06
N ALA A 143 -10.96 -12.63 23.86
CA ALA A 143 -9.93 -13.21 23.00
C ALA A 143 -9.72 -14.72 23.22
N THR A 144 -9.78 -15.19 24.48
CA THR A 144 -9.55 -16.61 24.84
C THR A 144 -10.68 -17.54 24.39
N ARG A 145 -11.86 -16.99 24.05
CA ARG A 145 -13.05 -17.75 23.65
C ARG A 145 -13.39 -17.59 22.18
N LEU A 146 -12.66 -16.74 21.45
CA LEU A 146 -12.90 -16.48 20.05
C LEU A 146 -12.49 -17.67 19.17
N THR A 147 -13.41 -18.13 18.34
CA THR A 147 -13.21 -19.25 17.39
C THR A 147 -13.85 -18.93 16.04
N ALA A 148 -13.55 -19.76 15.02
CA ALA A 148 -14.19 -19.66 13.72
C ALA A 148 -15.70 -19.90 13.71
N SER A 149 -16.25 -20.55 14.75
CA SER A 149 -17.67 -20.86 14.85
C SER A 149 -18.48 -19.86 15.67
N ASN A 150 -17.83 -18.99 16.48
CA ASN A 150 -18.53 -18.07 17.39
C ASN A 150 -18.09 -16.60 17.26
N TRP A 151 -17.22 -16.29 16.31
CA TRP A 151 -16.67 -14.93 16.15
C TRP A 151 -17.78 -13.87 16.02
N TYR A 152 -18.82 -14.16 15.30
CA TYR A 152 -19.94 -13.24 15.08
C TYR A 152 -20.73 -12.95 16.36
N GLU A 153 -20.84 -13.92 17.27
CA GLU A 153 -21.46 -13.71 18.59
C GLU A 153 -20.57 -12.83 19.47
N VAL A 154 -19.24 -13.07 19.44
CA VAL A 154 -18.27 -12.29 20.22
C VAL A 154 -18.25 -10.83 19.74
N LEU A 155 -18.20 -10.60 18.44
CA LEU A 155 -18.16 -9.25 17.88
C LEU A 155 -19.46 -8.47 18.09
N SER A 156 -20.60 -9.16 18.24
CA SER A 156 -21.91 -8.54 18.46
C SER A 156 -22.22 -8.24 19.93
N ARG A 157 -21.30 -8.53 20.87
CA ARG A 157 -21.55 -8.28 22.31
C ARG A 157 -21.48 -6.78 22.64
N PRO A 158 -22.38 -6.30 23.52
CA PRO A 158 -22.27 -4.94 24.03
C PRO A 158 -20.91 -4.65 24.64
N GLY A 159 -20.34 -3.48 24.32
CA GLY A 159 -19.06 -3.03 24.83
C GLY A 159 -17.83 -3.55 24.08
N VAL A 160 -17.98 -4.50 23.15
CA VAL A 160 -16.89 -4.92 22.25
C VAL A 160 -16.70 -3.88 21.14
N ARG A 161 -15.48 -3.41 20.98
CA ARG A 161 -15.13 -2.36 20.01
C ARG A 161 -14.55 -2.99 18.74
N VAL A 162 -15.36 -3.02 17.70
CA VAL A 162 -15.00 -3.62 16.41
C VAL A 162 -14.68 -2.51 15.41
N GLY A 163 -13.50 -2.56 14.78
CA GLY A 163 -13.10 -1.64 13.73
C GLY A 163 -13.15 -2.28 12.34
N ARG A 164 -13.43 -1.47 11.33
CA ARG A 164 -13.29 -1.82 9.91
C ARG A 164 -12.91 -0.61 9.06
N SER A 165 -12.41 -0.87 7.87
CA SER A 165 -12.12 0.20 6.90
C SER A 165 -13.39 0.77 6.28
N ASP A 166 -13.32 2.04 5.85
CA ASP A 166 -14.40 2.71 5.12
C ASP A 166 -14.63 2.02 3.75
N PRO A 167 -15.84 1.49 3.49
CA PRO A 167 -16.13 0.81 2.24
C PRO A 167 -16.09 1.73 1.01
N ARG A 168 -16.13 3.06 1.20
CA ARG A 168 -16.04 4.06 0.12
C ARG A 168 -14.61 4.27 -0.36
N LEU A 169 -13.62 3.91 0.46
CA LEU A 169 -12.20 4.19 0.23
C LEU A 169 -11.37 2.92 0.02
N ALA A 170 -11.66 1.86 0.77
CA ALA A 170 -10.87 0.65 0.80
C ALA A 170 -11.69 -0.61 0.46
N PRO A 171 -11.18 -1.49 -0.43
CA PRO A 171 -11.84 -2.75 -0.75
C PRO A 171 -12.12 -3.63 0.46
N VAL A 172 -11.22 -3.71 1.43
CA VAL A 172 -11.44 -4.47 2.67
C VAL A 172 -12.68 -3.97 3.44
N GLY A 173 -13.02 -2.69 3.31
CA GLY A 173 -14.22 -2.13 3.95
C GLY A 173 -15.53 -2.72 3.39
N TYR A 174 -15.72 -2.73 2.06
CA TYR A 174 -16.92 -3.34 1.49
C TYR A 174 -16.88 -4.88 1.55
N ARG A 175 -15.70 -5.49 1.58
CA ARG A 175 -15.53 -6.93 1.80
C ARG A 175 -15.89 -7.35 3.21
N ALA A 176 -15.67 -6.51 4.22
CA ALA A 176 -16.18 -6.77 5.56
C ALA A 176 -17.71 -6.81 5.58
N LEU A 177 -18.37 -5.92 4.86
CA LEU A 177 -19.84 -5.95 4.73
C LEU A 177 -20.34 -7.18 3.95
N LEU A 178 -19.62 -7.58 2.88
CA LEU A 178 -19.90 -8.81 2.13
C LEU A 178 -19.71 -10.06 3.01
N LEU A 179 -18.64 -10.12 3.80
CA LEU A 179 -18.41 -11.16 4.79
C LEU A 179 -19.60 -11.29 5.74
N TYR A 180 -20.14 -10.16 6.24
CA TYR A 180 -21.30 -10.18 7.14
C TYR A 180 -22.54 -10.77 6.46
N ARG A 181 -22.79 -10.43 5.18
CA ARG A 181 -23.88 -11.01 4.39
C ARG A 181 -23.69 -12.51 4.15
N LEU A 182 -22.49 -12.92 3.81
CA LEU A 182 -22.17 -14.35 3.64
C LEU A 182 -22.29 -15.13 4.95
N ALA A 183 -21.89 -14.54 6.07
CA ALA A 183 -22.01 -15.14 7.39
C ALA A 183 -23.47 -15.34 7.81
N GLU A 184 -24.36 -14.37 7.53
CA GLU A 184 -25.79 -14.50 7.77
C GLU A 184 -26.37 -15.73 7.08
N GLY A 185 -26.05 -15.91 5.78
CA GLY A 185 -26.50 -17.10 5.03
C GLY A 185 -25.85 -18.40 5.50
N HIS A 186 -24.55 -18.37 5.80
CA HIS A 186 -23.77 -19.54 6.19
C HIS A 186 -24.16 -20.11 7.55
N TYR A 187 -24.39 -19.23 8.54
CA TYR A 187 -24.75 -19.65 9.88
C TYR A 187 -26.29 -19.77 10.08
N GLY A 188 -27.07 -19.31 9.11
CA GLY A 188 -28.55 -19.35 9.21
C GLY A 188 -29.10 -18.45 10.33
N VAL A 189 -28.41 -17.37 10.67
CA VAL A 189 -28.78 -16.46 11.76
C VAL A 189 -29.39 -15.19 11.18
N PRO A 190 -30.72 -14.99 11.28
CA PRO A 190 -31.38 -13.82 10.72
C PRO A 190 -30.81 -12.50 11.28
N GLU A 191 -30.74 -11.47 10.43
CA GLU A 191 -30.27 -10.12 10.77
C GLU A 191 -28.83 -10.07 11.29
N LEU A 192 -28.01 -11.14 11.11
CA LEU A 192 -26.63 -11.19 11.57
C LEU A 192 -25.79 -10.10 10.90
N ALA A 193 -25.97 -9.90 9.60
CA ALA A 193 -25.21 -8.88 8.87
C ALA A 193 -25.47 -7.47 9.41
N SER A 194 -26.72 -7.14 9.69
CA SER A 194 -27.10 -5.84 10.26
C SER A 194 -26.55 -5.65 11.68
N ARG A 195 -26.58 -6.71 12.51
CA ARG A 195 -25.99 -6.66 13.86
C ARG A 195 -24.46 -6.47 13.81
N LEU A 196 -23.77 -7.19 12.94
CA LEU A 196 -22.32 -7.04 12.77
C LEU A 196 -21.96 -5.66 12.20
N GLU A 197 -22.76 -5.11 11.30
CA GLU A 197 -22.58 -3.76 10.82
C GLU A 197 -22.77 -2.72 11.93
N ALA A 198 -23.79 -2.89 12.76
CA ALA A 198 -24.07 -2.03 13.90
C ALA A 198 -23.00 -2.12 15.01
N SER A 199 -22.27 -3.23 15.13
CA SER A 199 -21.15 -3.39 16.07
C SER A 199 -19.94 -2.51 15.70
N THR A 200 -19.92 -1.94 14.49
CA THR A 200 -18.89 -1.01 14.03
C THR A 200 -19.52 0.36 13.73
N PRO A 201 -19.78 1.18 14.74
CA PRO A 201 -20.35 2.51 14.53
C PRO A 201 -19.38 3.39 13.72
N PRO A 202 -19.87 4.49 13.09
CA PRO A 202 -19.05 5.37 12.26
C PRO A 202 -17.78 5.86 12.95
N ALA A 203 -17.81 6.04 14.28
CA ALA A 203 -16.64 6.45 15.07
C ALA A 203 -15.49 5.41 15.09
N LEU A 204 -15.76 4.14 14.75
CA LEU A 204 -14.77 3.06 14.67
C LEU A 204 -14.42 2.64 13.23
N VAL A 205 -14.94 3.37 12.23
CA VAL A 205 -14.58 3.22 10.83
C VAL A 205 -13.36 4.08 10.53
N ARG A 206 -12.36 3.55 9.83
CA ARG A 206 -11.13 4.27 9.46
C ARG A 206 -10.92 4.31 7.95
N SER A 207 -10.16 5.30 7.51
CA SER A 207 -9.87 5.48 6.08
C SER A 207 -9.05 4.34 5.48
N ASN A 208 -8.19 3.74 6.29
CA ASN A 208 -7.32 2.64 5.86
C ASN A 208 -7.01 1.65 7.00
N ALA A 209 -6.49 0.49 6.62
CA ALA A 209 -6.20 -0.61 7.54
C ALA A 209 -5.05 -0.33 8.52
N SER A 210 -4.08 0.52 8.18
CA SER A 210 -2.96 0.84 9.09
C SER A 210 -3.42 1.59 10.33
N GLU A 211 -4.42 2.46 10.20
CA GLU A 211 -5.05 3.14 11.34
C GLU A 211 -5.74 2.15 12.29
N LEU A 212 -6.43 1.14 11.71
CA LEU A 212 -7.09 0.10 12.49
C LEU A 212 -6.08 -0.73 13.28
N VAL A 213 -4.93 -1.09 12.68
CA VAL A 213 -3.85 -1.81 13.36
C VAL A 213 -3.33 -1.01 14.54
N ALA A 214 -3.05 0.28 14.35
CA ALA A 214 -2.55 1.15 15.41
C ALA A 214 -3.54 1.22 16.60
N LEU A 215 -4.83 1.40 16.34
CA LEU A 215 -5.87 1.44 17.37
C LEU A 215 -6.03 0.08 18.08
N LEU A 216 -5.94 -1.03 17.36
CA LEU A 216 -6.00 -2.38 17.93
C LEU A 216 -4.79 -2.63 18.84
N GLN A 217 -3.59 -2.27 18.42
CA GLN A 217 -2.36 -2.41 19.21
C GLN A 217 -2.36 -1.48 20.43
N ALA A 218 -2.94 -0.29 20.33
CA ALA A 218 -3.13 0.63 21.45
C ALA A 218 -4.19 0.14 22.46
N GLY A 219 -5.05 -0.83 22.06
CA GLY A 219 -6.15 -1.31 22.90
C GLY A 219 -7.41 -0.42 22.84
N GLU A 220 -7.47 0.47 21.84
CA GLU A 220 -8.66 1.29 21.55
C GLU A 220 -9.73 0.50 20.76
N LEU A 221 -9.33 -0.57 20.09
CA LEU A 221 -10.19 -1.58 19.48
C LEU A 221 -9.93 -2.94 20.12
N ASP A 222 -10.96 -3.77 20.14
CA ASP A 222 -10.85 -5.18 20.55
C ASP A 222 -10.64 -6.10 19.35
N TYR A 223 -11.31 -5.80 18.23
CA TYR A 223 -11.25 -6.59 17.00
C TYR A 223 -11.22 -5.69 15.77
N ILE A 224 -10.58 -6.19 14.72
CA ILE A 224 -10.70 -5.63 13.37
C ILE A 224 -11.06 -6.74 12.39
N VAL A 225 -11.92 -6.40 11.42
CA VAL A 225 -12.24 -7.28 10.29
C VAL A 225 -11.40 -6.82 9.11
N ASP A 226 -10.39 -7.60 8.78
CA ASP A 226 -9.38 -7.20 7.79
C ASP A 226 -8.77 -8.43 7.08
N TYR A 227 -7.74 -8.21 6.28
CA TYR A 227 -7.04 -9.25 5.55
C TYR A 227 -6.03 -10.02 6.41
N GLU A 228 -5.89 -11.33 6.13
CA GLU A 228 -4.89 -12.18 6.78
C GLU A 228 -3.47 -11.64 6.59
N SER A 229 -3.11 -11.17 5.39
CA SER A 229 -1.78 -10.62 5.12
C SER A 229 -1.43 -9.43 6.03
N LEU A 230 -2.42 -8.55 6.32
CA LEU A 230 -2.24 -7.44 7.24
C LEU A 230 -2.03 -7.94 8.67
N ALA A 231 -2.84 -8.88 9.12
CA ALA A 231 -2.72 -9.44 10.47
C ALA A 231 -1.35 -10.09 10.68
N ARG A 232 -0.88 -10.89 9.70
CA ARG A 232 0.45 -11.53 9.75
C ARG A 232 1.59 -10.51 9.71
N ALA A 233 1.52 -9.53 8.82
CA ALA A 233 2.56 -8.50 8.69
C ALA A 233 2.73 -7.64 9.94
N ASN A 234 1.68 -7.54 10.77
CA ASN A 234 1.69 -6.79 12.03
C ASN A 234 1.72 -7.69 13.28
N HIS A 235 2.02 -8.99 13.12
CA HIS A 235 2.11 -9.97 14.20
C HIS A 235 0.85 -10.01 15.09
N LEU A 236 -0.32 -9.75 14.52
CA LEU A 236 -1.59 -9.84 15.22
C LEU A 236 -2.05 -11.30 15.30
N ARG A 237 -2.75 -11.64 16.37
CA ARG A 237 -3.55 -12.87 16.41
C ARG A 237 -4.76 -12.70 15.50
N PHE A 238 -5.23 -13.79 14.93
CA PHE A 238 -6.46 -13.78 14.13
C PHE A 238 -7.15 -15.13 14.13
N VAL A 239 -8.44 -15.12 13.85
CA VAL A 239 -9.24 -16.30 13.55
C VAL A 239 -9.40 -16.38 12.04
N THR A 240 -9.01 -17.53 11.47
CA THR A 240 -9.31 -17.89 10.07
C THR A 240 -10.78 -18.31 9.99
N LEU A 241 -11.49 -17.69 9.06
CA LEU A 241 -12.91 -17.93 8.86
C LEU A 241 -13.13 -19.09 7.86
N PRO A 242 -14.35 -19.71 7.84
CA PRO A 242 -14.66 -20.73 6.85
C PRO A 242 -14.50 -20.22 5.41
N PRO A 243 -13.95 -21.02 4.45
CA PRO A 243 -13.84 -20.62 3.06
C PRO A 243 -15.16 -20.28 2.37
N ALA A 244 -16.28 -20.66 2.97
CA ALA A 244 -17.61 -20.26 2.49
C ALA A 244 -17.89 -18.76 2.60
N ILE A 245 -17.17 -18.04 3.49
CA ILE A 245 -17.42 -16.63 3.81
C ILE A 245 -16.19 -15.73 3.71
N ASP A 246 -14.98 -16.28 3.72
CA ASP A 246 -13.72 -15.52 3.84
C ASP A 246 -13.23 -14.91 2.52
N LEU A 247 -13.93 -15.15 1.41
CA LEU A 247 -13.63 -14.65 0.07
C LEU A 247 -12.25 -15.12 -0.48
N SER A 248 -11.73 -16.26 -0.01
CA SER A 248 -10.41 -16.74 -0.44
C SER A 248 -10.45 -17.69 -1.65
N ASP A 249 -11.52 -18.45 -1.81
CA ASP A 249 -11.58 -19.60 -2.71
C ASP A 249 -12.15 -19.24 -4.10
N PRO A 250 -11.36 -19.26 -5.18
CA PRO A 250 -11.86 -19.00 -6.53
C PRO A 250 -12.97 -19.97 -6.98
N ALA A 251 -12.97 -21.22 -6.51
CA ALA A 251 -14.01 -22.18 -6.83
C ALA A 251 -15.39 -21.79 -6.29
N ARG A 252 -15.42 -20.89 -5.30
CA ARG A 252 -16.65 -20.36 -4.68
C ARG A 252 -17.10 -19.02 -5.26
N ALA A 253 -16.52 -18.53 -6.34
CA ALA A 253 -16.85 -17.24 -6.92
C ALA A 253 -18.36 -17.05 -7.14
N ALA A 254 -19.05 -18.05 -7.68
CA ALA A 254 -20.49 -18.02 -7.90
C ALA A 254 -21.29 -17.92 -6.56
N ALA A 255 -20.86 -18.64 -5.52
CA ALA A 255 -21.49 -18.58 -4.20
C ALA A 255 -21.26 -17.21 -3.52
N TYR A 256 -20.04 -16.66 -3.65
CA TYR A 256 -19.78 -15.31 -3.12
C TYR A 256 -20.62 -14.24 -3.81
N ALA A 257 -20.84 -14.35 -5.13
CA ALA A 257 -21.61 -13.39 -5.92
C ALA A 257 -23.09 -13.31 -5.51
N LEU A 258 -23.63 -14.27 -4.73
CA LEU A 258 -24.98 -14.19 -4.15
C LEU A 258 -25.08 -13.09 -3.08
N ALA A 259 -23.97 -12.73 -2.45
CA ALA A 259 -23.93 -11.59 -1.53
C ALA A 259 -23.62 -10.30 -2.28
N SER A 260 -24.32 -9.23 -1.97
CA SER A 260 -24.03 -7.90 -2.48
C SER A 260 -24.25 -6.84 -1.42
N VAL A 261 -23.52 -5.73 -1.56
CA VAL A 261 -23.63 -4.55 -0.70
C VAL A 261 -23.68 -3.28 -1.53
N ARG A 262 -24.50 -2.34 -1.10
CA ARG A 262 -24.61 -1.01 -1.73
C ARG A 262 -23.84 0.00 -0.89
N VAL A 263 -22.90 0.68 -1.51
CA VAL A 263 -22.05 1.70 -0.87
C VAL A 263 -22.38 3.05 -1.49
N ALA A 264 -23.00 3.92 -0.68
CA ALA A 264 -23.25 5.30 -1.09
C ALA A 264 -21.92 6.07 -1.13
N ARG A 265 -21.66 6.74 -2.24
CA ARG A 265 -20.56 7.68 -2.45
C ARG A 265 -21.11 9.10 -2.47
N ARG A 266 -20.26 10.09 -2.70
CA ARG A 266 -20.67 11.49 -2.73
C ARG A 266 -21.70 11.80 -3.83
N THR A 267 -21.59 11.17 -5.00
CA THR A 267 -22.40 11.48 -6.17
C THR A 267 -23.22 10.30 -6.68
N ASP A 268 -22.94 9.09 -6.23
CA ASP A 268 -23.55 7.85 -6.72
C ASP A 268 -23.65 6.77 -5.64
N THR A 269 -24.26 5.67 -5.98
CA THR A 269 -24.26 4.44 -5.16
C THR A 269 -23.72 3.30 -6.01
N VAL A 270 -22.70 2.61 -5.50
CA VAL A 270 -22.10 1.46 -6.17
C VAL A 270 -22.50 0.18 -5.45
N THR A 271 -22.89 -0.81 -6.24
CA THR A 271 -23.15 -2.17 -5.74
C THR A 271 -21.89 -3.00 -5.95
N TYR A 272 -21.38 -3.58 -4.87
CA TYR A 272 -20.30 -4.57 -4.89
C TYR A 272 -20.88 -5.95 -4.67
N ALA A 273 -20.61 -6.89 -5.57
CA ALA A 273 -20.89 -8.30 -5.40
C ALA A 273 -19.70 -9.02 -4.75
N GLY A 274 -19.97 -10.10 -4.03
CA GLY A 274 -18.93 -10.95 -3.46
C GLY A 274 -18.10 -11.62 -4.55
N ALA A 275 -16.78 -11.59 -4.38
CA ALA A 275 -15.83 -12.21 -5.29
C ALA A 275 -14.57 -12.63 -4.51
N PRO A 276 -13.79 -13.59 -5.03
CA PRO A 276 -12.49 -13.92 -4.45
C PRO A 276 -11.57 -12.70 -4.38
N ILE A 277 -10.80 -12.62 -3.30
CA ILE A 277 -9.86 -11.52 -3.10
C ILE A 277 -8.63 -11.75 -3.98
N VAL A 278 -8.44 -10.92 -4.99
CA VAL A 278 -7.29 -10.95 -5.89
C VAL A 278 -6.67 -9.56 -5.97
N TYR A 279 -5.35 -9.48 -5.80
CA TYR A 279 -4.58 -8.25 -5.89
C TYR A 279 -4.16 -7.98 -7.33
N GLY A 280 -4.22 -6.72 -7.72
CA GLY A 280 -3.83 -6.26 -9.04
C GLY A 280 -2.70 -5.25 -9.00
N ALA A 281 -1.87 -5.21 -10.06
CA ALA A 281 -0.86 -4.19 -10.26
C ALA A 281 -0.75 -3.80 -11.73
N SER A 282 -0.37 -2.55 -12.00
CA SER A 282 -0.16 -2.02 -13.34
C SER A 282 0.87 -0.89 -13.36
N VAL A 283 1.37 -0.57 -14.55
CA VAL A 283 2.06 0.67 -14.87
C VAL A 283 1.05 1.62 -15.50
N PRO A 284 0.72 2.76 -14.88
CA PRO A 284 -0.20 3.73 -15.46
C PRO A 284 0.33 4.29 -16.78
N ARG A 285 -0.59 4.68 -17.70
CA ARG A 285 -0.24 5.24 -19.02
C ARG A 285 0.62 6.50 -18.94
N ALA A 286 0.34 7.36 -17.95
CA ALA A 286 1.02 8.63 -17.74
C ALA A 286 2.13 8.54 -16.67
N ALA A 287 2.68 7.35 -16.42
CA ALA A 287 3.81 7.17 -15.52
C ALA A 287 5.01 8.01 -16.00
N THR A 288 5.71 8.64 -15.06
CA THR A 288 6.89 9.48 -15.38
C THR A 288 8.08 8.62 -15.82
N HIS A 289 8.27 7.46 -15.17
CA HIS A 289 9.34 6.52 -15.47
C HIS A 289 8.78 5.13 -15.85
N PRO A 290 8.06 5.01 -16.99
CA PRO A 290 7.33 3.78 -17.32
C PRO A 290 8.25 2.56 -17.50
N ALA A 291 9.46 2.76 -18.03
CA ALA A 291 10.44 1.68 -18.20
C ALA A 291 10.94 1.16 -16.83
N ALA A 292 11.22 2.04 -15.88
CA ALA A 292 11.61 1.67 -14.53
C ALA A 292 10.45 0.98 -13.78
N GLY A 293 9.23 1.49 -13.92
CA GLY A 293 8.02 0.85 -13.41
C GLY A 293 7.81 -0.57 -13.97
N GLN A 294 8.01 -0.75 -15.29
CA GLN A 294 7.92 -2.07 -15.93
C GLN A 294 9.01 -3.03 -15.42
N ARG A 295 10.25 -2.58 -15.22
CA ARG A 295 11.32 -3.41 -14.64
C ARG A 295 10.99 -3.83 -13.21
N PHE A 296 10.51 -2.90 -12.37
CA PHE A 296 10.09 -3.26 -11.01
C PHE A 296 8.91 -4.24 -11.04
N LEU A 297 7.90 -4.00 -11.87
CA LEU A 297 6.76 -4.92 -11.95
C LEU A 297 7.16 -6.29 -12.49
N SER A 298 8.06 -6.36 -13.49
CA SER A 298 8.64 -7.63 -13.95
C SER A 298 9.36 -8.38 -12.82
N PHE A 299 10.13 -7.67 -11.99
CA PHE A 299 10.73 -8.24 -10.80
C PHE A 299 9.68 -8.74 -9.80
N LEU A 300 8.67 -7.92 -9.47
CA LEU A 300 7.61 -8.28 -8.52
C LEU A 300 6.86 -9.54 -8.95
N LEU A 301 6.60 -9.70 -10.26
CA LEU A 301 5.90 -10.83 -10.84
C LEU A 301 6.80 -12.06 -11.08
N SER A 302 8.12 -11.91 -11.01
CA SER A 302 9.09 -13.01 -11.16
C SER A 302 9.08 -13.97 -9.97
N PRO A 303 9.63 -15.19 -10.09
CA PRO A 303 9.78 -16.10 -8.97
C PRO A 303 10.48 -15.50 -7.76
N ALA A 304 11.47 -14.62 -7.97
CA ALA A 304 12.20 -13.93 -6.91
C ALA A 304 11.33 -12.91 -6.17
N GLY A 305 10.58 -12.07 -6.89
CA GLY A 305 9.65 -11.11 -6.31
C GLY A 305 8.49 -11.81 -5.59
N GLN A 306 7.95 -12.87 -6.19
CA GLN A 306 6.91 -13.69 -5.58
C GLN A 306 7.39 -14.39 -4.29
N ALA A 307 8.67 -14.79 -4.23
CA ALA A 307 9.27 -15.35 -3.01
C ALA A 307 9.33 -14.29 -1.88
N VAL A 308 9.70 -13.03 -2.22
CA VAL A 308 9.67 -11.92 -1.26
C VAL A 308 8.26 -11.68 -0.74
N LEU A 309 7.25 -11.65 -1.62
CA LEU A 309 5.86 -11.47 -1.21
C LEU A 309 5.39 -12.58 -0.25
N ARG A 310 5.69 -13.85 -0.56
CA ARG A 310 5.35 -14.99 0.32
C ARG A 310 6.07 -14.93 1.66
N ALA A 311 7.34 -14.50 1.70
CA ALA A 311 8.08 -14.31 2.96
C ALA A 311 7.43 -13.25 3.87
N HIS A 312 6.63 -12.35 3.29
CA HIS A 312 5.84 -11.33 4.01
C HIS A 312 4.34 -11.67 4.04
N ALA A 313 4.01 -12.98 4.05
CA ALA A 313 2.66 -13.50 4.25
C ALA A 313 1.61 -13.09 3.18
N VAL A 314 2.05 -12.74 1.97
CA VAL A 314 1.15 -12.58 0.82
C VAL A 314 1.00 -13.92 0.10
N ASP A 315 -0.23 -14.35 -0.15
CA ASP A 315 -0.53 -15.53 -0.97
C ASP A 315 -0.29 -15.20 -2.46
N ALA A 316 0.98 -15.19 -2.84
CA ALA A 316 1.43 -14.86 -4.17
C ALA A 316 1.10 -15.96 -5.17
N LEU A 317 0.47 -15.61 -6.29
CA LEU A 317 0.11 -16.56 -7.37
C LEU A 317 1.37 -17.20 -7.95
N ARG A 318 1.35 -18.51 -8.17
CA ARG A 318 2.47 -19.23 -8.82
C ARG A 318 2.75 -18.64 -10.20
N VAL A 319 1.70 -18.36 -10.95
CA VAL A 319 1.74 -17.74 -12.27
C VAL A 319 0.83 -16.52 -12.22
N PRO A 320 1.39 -15.30 -12.26
CA PRO A 320 0.60 -14.09 -12.37
C PRO A 320 -0.21 -14.07 -13.67
N GLU A 321 -1.44 -13.57 -13.61
CA GLU A 321 -2.34 -13.47 -14.76
C GLU A 321 -2.31 -12.04 -15.31
N LEU A 322 -2.07 -11.89 -16.61
CA LEU A 322 -2.07 -10.61 -17.30
C LEU A 322 -3.42 -10.39 -17.98
N VAL A 323 -4.04 -9.25 -17.71
CA VAL A 323 -5.39 -8.88 -18.21
C VAL A 323 -5.28 -7.62 -19.04
N GLY A 324 -5.87 -7.61 -20.23
CA GLY A 324 -5.87 -6.51 -21.18
C GLY A 324 -4.99 -6.77 -22.42
N ASP A 325 -5.21 -5.94 -23.45
CA ASP A 325 -4.63 -6.20 -24.80
C ASP A 325 -3.23 -5.60 -24.97
N SER A 326 -2.89 -4.56 -24.22
CA SER A 326 -1.66 -3.78 -24.37
C SER A 326 -0.59 -4.13 -23.34
N VAL A 327 -0.54 -5.38 -22.91
CA VAL A 327 0.49 -5.85 -21.95
C VAL A 327 1.87 -5.77 -22.59
N PRO A 328 2.89 -5.15 -21.94
CA PRO A 328 4.24 -5.07 -22.46
C PRO A 328 4.86 -6.46 -22.71
N PRO A 329 5.57 -6.66 -23.84
CA PRO A 329 6.18 -7.97 -24.17
C PRO A 329 7.11 -8.51 -23.08
N ALA A 330 7.88 -7.63 -22.43
CA ALA A 330 8.79 -8.00 -21.34
C ALA A 330 8.08 -8.67 -20.15
N LEU A 331 6.83 -8.28 -19.85
CA LEU A 331 6.03 -8.90 -18.80
C LEU A 331 5.42 -10.23 -19.22
N ARG A 332 5.22 -10.45 -20.53
CA ARG A 332 4.76 -11.76 -21.05
C ARG A 332 5.85 -12.82 -20.97
N ALA A 333 7.11 -12.43 -21.13
CA ALA A 333 8.27 -13.32 -21.05
C ALA A 333 8.59 -13.81 -19.62
N THR A 334 8.17 -13.10 -18.59
CA THR A 334 8.38 -13.51 -17.18
C THR A 334 7.52 -14.72 -16.76
N ARG A 335 6.68 -15.26 -17.66
CA ARG A 335 5.77 -16.40 -17.40
C ARG A 335 6.38 -17.77 -17.78
N GLN A 336 7.55 -17.78 -18.40
CA GLN A 336 8.31 -18.99 -18.70
C GLN A 336 9.39 -19.22 -17.64
#